data_e8604218c1913a2a1edac39076e04c22
#
_entry.id   e8604218c1913a2a1edac39076e04c22
#
_cell.length_a   1.000
_cell.length_b   1.000
_cell.length_c   1.000
_cell.angle_alpha   90.00
_cell.angle_beta   90.00
_cell.angle_gamma   90.00
#
_symmetry.space_group_name_H-M   'P 1'
#
loop_
_entity.id
_entity.type
_entity.pdbx_description
1 polymer ?
#
loop_
_entity_poly.entity_id
_entity_poly.type
_entity_poly.pdbx_seq_one_letter_code
_entity_poly.pdbx_strand_id
1 'polypeptide(L)'
;IRDPKKVVDEIEDLVKNHKVGFFILADEEPTIHRKKFIQFCEELIERNLPVLWGINTRVTDILRDEKLLPLFRKAGLIHVSLGTEAAAQLKLDRFNKETTIEQNKKAIRLLREAGIVTEAQFIVGLENETAETLEETYQMARDWNPDMANWAMYTPWPFSDLFQELGDKVEVFDFEKYNFVTPIMKPDAMDRAELLDRVMHNYRRFFMNKTFFQY
;
A
#
# COMPACT_ATOMS: atom_id res chain seq x y z
N ILE A 1 12.25 -2.46 -18.72
CA ILE A 1 12.11 -1.18 -17.98
C ILE A 1 12.24 -0.05 -18.98
N ARG A 2 11.29 0.88 -18.93
CA ARG A 2 11.28 2.05 -19.79
C ARG A 2 12.44 2.99 -19.47
N ASP A 3 12.85 3.78 -20.47
CA ASP A 3 13.83 4.84 -20.27
C ASP A 3 13.21 5.98 -19.43
N PRO A 4 13.82 6.38 -18.30
CA PRO A 4 13.29 7.45 -17.46
C PRO A 4 13.04 8.76 -18.21
N LYS A 5 13.93 9.15 -19.14
CA LYS A 5 13.75 10.37 -19.95
C LYS A 5 12.46 10.32 -20.76
N LYS A 6 12.19 9.19 -21.43
CA LYS A 6 10.97 9.03 -22.23
C LYS A 6 9.71 9.03 -21.36
N VAL A 7 9.79 8.48 -20.15
CA VAL A 7 8.67 8.54 -19.20
C VAL A 7 8.40 9.99 -18.79
N VAL A 8 9.46 10.75 -18.51
CA VAL A 8 9.31 12.16 -18.14
C VAL A 8 8.86 13.01 -19.34
N ASP A 9 9.23 12.66 -20.59
CA ASP A 9 8.68 13.31 -21.80
C ASP A 9 7.15 13.20 -21.86
N GLU A 10 6.60 12.01 -21.57
CA GLU A 10 5.16 11.78 -21.52
C GLU A 10 4.50 12.55 -20.37
N ILE A 11 5.12 12.58 -19.19
CA ILE A 11 4.62 13.35 -18.05
C ILE A 11 4.61 14.85 -18.38
N GLU A 12 5.66 15.35 -19.02
CA GLU A 12 5.73 16.75 -19.43
C GLU A 12 4.60 17.11 -20.42
N ASP A 13 4.30 16.23 -21.36
CA ASP A 13 3.15 16.39 -22.27
C ASP A 13 1.82 16.43 -21.52
N LEU A 14 1.61 15.49 -20.58
CA LEU A 14 0.42 15.45 -19.72
C LEU A 14 0.26 16.74 -18.90
N VAL A 15 1.34 17.25 -18.33
CA VAL A 15 1.32 18.49 -17.55
C VAL A 15 1.01 19.70 -18.43
N LYS A 16 1.72 19.87 -19.56
CA LYS A 16 1.61 21.05 -20.42
C LYS A 16 0.31 21.09 -21.22
N ASN A 17 -0.07 19.96 -21.82
CA ASN A 17 -1.16 19.91 -22.77
C ASN A 17 -2.48 19.45 -22.16
N HIS A 18 -2.43 18.63 -21.08
CA HIS A 18 -3.62 18.04 -20.43
C HIS A 18 -3.87 18.58 -19.02
N LYS A 19 -3.01 19.49 -18.52
CA LYS A 19 -3.15 20.12 -17.19
C LYS A 19 -3.17 19.14 -16.03
N VAL A 20 -2.47 18.01 -16.18
CA VAL A 20 -2.34 17.00 -15.10
C VAL A 20 -1.45 17.58 -13.99
N GLY A 21 -1.99 17.69 -12.77
CA GLY A 21 -1.27 18.16 -11.58
C GLY A 21 -0.87 17.03 -10.63
N PHE A 22 -1.45 15.84 -10.80
CA PHE A 22 -1.14 14.66 -9.99
C PHE A 22 -1.29 13.38 -10.81
N PHE A 23 -0.41 12.42 -10.59
CA PHE A 23 -0.53 11.06 -11.14
C PHE A 23 -0.03 10.01 -10.16
N ILE A 24 -0.44 8.76 -10.36
CA ILE A 24 0.13 7.58 -9.70
C ILE A 24 0.85 6.75 -10.75
N LEU A 25 2.09 6.35 -10.48
CA LEU A 25 2.77 5.37 -11.32
C LEU A 25 2.08 4.03 -11.19
N ALA A 26 1.62 3.48 -12.32
CA ALA A 26 0.94 2.19 -12.37
C ALA A 26 1.91 0.99 -12.29
N ASP A 27 3.20 1.23 -12.16
CA ASP A 27 4.19 0.19 -11.90
C ASP A 27 4.02 -0.34 -10.47
N GLU A 28 3.99 -1.66 -10.30
CA GLU A 28 3.79 -2.27 -8.98
C GLU A 28 4.98 -2.02 -8.04
N GLU A 29 6.20 -1.96 -8.59
CA GLU A 29 7.43 -1.79 -7.83
C GLU A 29 8.43 -0.86 -8.55
N PRO A 30 8.13 0.43 -8.72
CA PRO A 30 8.99 1.34 -9.48
C PRO A 30 10.37 1.54 -8.86
N THR A 31 10.52 1.27 -7.57
CA THR A 31 11.77 1.42 -6.79
C THR A 31 12.74 0.24 -6.92
N ILE A 32 12.30 -0.90 -7.48
CA ILE A 32 13.13 -2.10 -7.62
C ILE A 32 14.41 -1.84 -8.43
N HIS A 33 14.32 -1.01 -9.46
CA HIS A 33 15.46 -0.58 -10.25
C HIS A 33 15.98 0.78 -9.78
N ARG A 34 16.57 0.78 -8.61
CA ARG A 34 17.03 1.96 -7.87
C ARG A 34 17.69 3.04 -8.73
N LYS A 35 18.64 2.67 -9.60
CA LYS A 35 19.34 3.63 -10.49
C LYS A 35 18.38 4.33 -11.46
N LYS A 36 17.45 3.61 -12.04
CA LYS A 36 16.45 4.16 -12.96
C LYS A 36 15.45 5.05 -12.23
N PHE A 37 15.07 4.68 -11.03
CA PHE A 37 14.17 5.47 -10.19
C PHE A 37 14.80 6.79 -9.75
N ILE A 38 16.09 6.77 -9.36
CA ILE A 38 16.84 7.99 -9.07
C ILE A 38 16.91 8.90 -10.31
N GLN A 39 17.29 8.33 -11.47
CA GLN A 39 17.34 9.07 -12.74
C GLN A 39 15.98 9.68 -13.10
N PHE A 40 14.88 8.98 -12.89
CA PHE A 40 13.53 9.51 -13.09
C PHE A 40 13.25 10.73 -12.20
N CYS A 41 13.61 10.66 -10.92
CA CYS A 41 13.47 11.79 -9.99
C CYS A 41 14.33 12.98 -10.40
N GLU A 42 15.57 12.75 -10.81
CA GLU A 42 16.50 13.79 -11.28
C GLU A 42 15.97 14.47 -12.53
N GLU A 43 15.44 13.75 -13.51
CA GLU A 43 14.82 14.30 -14.72
C GLU A 43 13.60 15.18 -14.41
N LEU A 44 12.73 14.76 -13.46
CA LEU A 44 11.60 15.58 -13.02
C LEU A 44 12.06 16.90 -12.39
N ILE A 45 13.09 16.84 -11.56
CA ILE A 45 13.68 18.03 -10.92
C ILE A 45 14.32 18.96 -11.95
N GLU A 46 15.12 18.40 -12.89
CA GLU A 46 15.81 19.18 -13.92
C GLU A 46 14.82 19.95 -14.82
N ARG A 47 13.72 19.31 -15.19
CA ARG A 47 12.66 19.94 -16.00
C ARG A 47 11.72 20.85 -15.20
N ASN A 48 11.87 20.88 -13.87
CA ASN A 48 11.07 21.69 -12.97
C ASN A 48 9.56 21.61 -13.25
N LEU A 49 9.05 20.38 -13.44
CA LEU A 49 7.64 20.15 -13.74
C LEU A 49 6.79 20.36 -12.48
N PRO A 50 5.72 21.19 -12.54
CA PRO A 50 4.84 21.44 -11.39
C PRO A 50 3.83 20.30 -11.23
N VAL A 51 4.32 19.11 -10.92
CA VAL A 51 3.50 17.89 -10.79
C VAL A 51 3.83 17.14 -9.51
N LEU A 52 2.80 16.62 -8.90
CA LEU A 52 2.89 15.74 -7.73
C LEU A 52 2.56 14.31 -8.15
N TRP A 53 3.08 13.34 -7.40
CA TRP A 53 2.85 11.94 -7.79
C TRP A 53 2.92 10.98 -6.61
N GLY A 54 2.40 9.76 -6.84
CA GLY A 54 2.38 8.67 -5.88
C GLY A 54 2.89 7.36 -6.47
N ILE A 55 3.27 6.42 -5.60
CA ILE A 55 3.73 5.08 -5.94
C ILE A 55 3.22 4.02 -4.96
N ASN A 56 3.25 2.78 -5.43
CA ASN A 56 3.28 1.60 -4.57
C ASN A 56 4.74 1.16 -4.41
N THR A 57 5.14 0.71 -3.23
CA THR A 57 6.49 0.19 -3.02
C THR A 57 6.59 -0.70 -1.77
N ARG A 58 7.75 -1.33 -1.60
CA ARG A 58 8.06 -2.19 -0.46
C ARG A 58 8.67 -1.41 0.70
N VAL A 59 8.45 -1.92 1.90
CA VAL A 59 9.08 -1.43 3.13
C VAL A 59 10.61 -1.47 3.02
N THR A 60 11.15 -2.57 2.48
CA THR A 60 12.60 -2.75 2.29
C THR A 60 13.24 -1.68 1.42
N ASP A 61 12.52 -1.22 0.39
CA ASP A 61 13.01 -0.19 -0.52
C ASP A 61 13.05 1.19 0.14
N ILE A 62 12.05 1.52 0.94
CA ILE A 62 12.04 2.76 1.73
C ILE A 62 13.20 2.77 2.74
N LEU A 63 13.42 1.66 3.45
CA LEU A 63 14.53 1.54 4.40
C LEU A 63 15.90 1.63 3.69
N ARG A 64 16.05 0.98 2.54
CA ARG A 64 17.28 1.04 1.71
C ARG A 64 17.58 2.47 1.27
N ASP A 65 16.55 3.21 0.91
CA ASP A 65 16.65 4.53 0.28
C ASP A 65 16.35 5.70 1.26
N GLU A 66 16.43 5.45 2.57
CA GLU A 66 16.18 6.43 3.63
C GLU A 66 16.82 7.80 3.33
N LYS A 67 18.09 7.82 2.91
CA LYS A 67 18.83 9.05 2.60
C LYS A 67 18.41 9.74 1.31
N LEU A 68 17.63 9.08 0.47
CA LEU A 68 17.14 9.60 -0.81
C LEU A 68 15.70 10.14 -0.73
N LEU A 69 15.00 9.94 0.37
CA LEU A 69 13.63 10.43 0.55
C LEU A 69 13.52 11.95 0.31
N PRO A 70 14.47 12.81 0.74
CA PRO A 70 14.42 14.23 0.41
C PRO A 70 14.53 14.51 -1.12
N LEU A 71 15.30 13.71 -1.86
CA LEU A 71 15.37 13.80 -3.32
C LEU A 71 14.02 13.42 -3.94
N PHE A 72 13.43 12.32 -3.52
CA PHE A 72 12.13 11.86 -4.01
C PHE A 72 11.03 12.88 -3.72
N ARG A 73 11.03 13.45 -2.51
CA ARG A 73 10.10 14.52 -2.14
C ARG A 73 10.29 15.78 -3.00
N LYS A 74 11.53 16.18 -3.27
CA LYS A 74 11.85 17.29 -4.17
C LYS A 74 11.39 17.05 -5.60
N ALA A 75 11.44 15.79 -6.08
CA ALA A 75 10.93 15.39 -7.39
C ALA A 75 9.39 15.41 -7.49
N GLY A 76 8.68 15.66 -6.39
CA GLY A 76 7.22 15.74 -6.34
C GLY A 76 6.53 14.50 -5.75
N LEU A 77 7.27 13.51 -5.23
CA LEU A 77 6.67 12.37 -4.54
C LEU A 77 5.97 12.85 -3.25
N ILE A 78 4.64 12.68 -3.20
CA ILE A 78 3.84 13.06 -2.03
C ILE A 78 3.03 11.92 -1.43
N HIS A 79 2.91 10.79 -2.12
CA HIS A 79 2.11 9.67 -1.65
C HIS A 79 2.84 8.35 -1.90
N VAL A 80 2.89 7.51 -0.88
CA VAL A 80 3.43 6.14 -0.95
C VAL A 80 2.40 5.18 -0.36
N SER A 81 1.92 4.27 -1.20
CA SER A 81 1.20 3.09 -0.76
C SER A 81 2.22 2.00 -0.43
N LEU A 82 2.28 1.64 0.85
CA LEU A 82 3.31 0.79 1.41
C LEU A 82 2.76 -0.60 1.71
N GLY A 83 3.31 -1.61 1.07
CA GLY A 83 2.96 -3.01 1.33
C GLY A 83 3.46 -3.45 2.71
N THR A 84 2.68 -3.20 3.74
CA THR A 84 2.95 -3.65 5.11
C THR A 84 2.41 -5.05 5.36
N GLU A 85 1.38 -5.45 4.58
CA GLU A 85 0.72 -6.76 4.46
C GLU A 85 0.05 -7.24 5.74
N ALA A 86 0.75 -7.25 6.87
CA ALA A 86 0.19 -7.77 8.11
C ALA A 86 0.77 -7.08 9.34
N ALA A 87 -0.05 -7.01 10.36
CA ALA A 87 0.31 -6.49 11.66
C ALA A 87 0.98 -7.55 12.55
N ALA A 88 0.77 -8.86 12.29
CA ALA A 88 1.37 -9.95 13.05
C ALA A 88 2.55 -10.57 12.31
N GLN A 89 3.66 -10.82 13.02
CA GLN A 89 4.86 -11.44 12.44
C GLN A 89 4.55 -12.78 11.76
N LEU A 90 3.69 -13.61 12.35
CA LEU A 90 3.26 -14.89 11.77
C LEU A 90 2.57 -14.74 10.40
N LYS A 91 1.82 -13.64 10.19
CA LYS A 91 1.21 -13.34 8.88
C LYS A 91 2.28 -12.87 7.89
N LEU A 92 3.25 -12.07 8.31
CA LEU A 92 4.38 -11.65 7.47
C LEU A 92 5.19 -12.86 7.01
N ASP A 93 5.48 -13.79 7.92
CA ASP A 93 6.23 -15.02 7.63
C ASP A 93 5.47 -15.89 6.59
N ARG A 94 4.14 -15.98 6.72
CA ARG A 94 3.29 -16.71 5.77
C ARG A 94 3.32 -16.11 4.35
N PHE A 95 3.39 -14.80 4.25
CA PHE A 95 3.49 -14.10 2.97
C PHE A 95 4.94 -14.02 2.44
N ASN A 96 5.89 -14.75 3.05
CA ASN A 96 7.31 -14.69 2.74
C ASN A 96 7.85 -13.24 2.70
N LYS A 97 7.33 -12.37 3.59
CA LYS A 97 7.81 -11.00 3.69
C LYS A 97 9.09 -10.95 4.50
N GLU A 98 10.14 -10.45 3.87
CA GLU A 98 11.47 -10.25 4.46
C GLU A 98 11.50 -9.04 5.43
N THR A 99 10.34 -8.64 5.99
CA THR A 99 10.19 -7.47 6.85
C THR A 99 9.69 -7.85 8.24
N THR A 100 10.08 -7.05 9.23
CA THR A 100 9.59 -7.14 10.60
C THR A 100 8.60 -6.02 10.90
N ILE A 101 7.83 -6.18 11.98
CA ILE A 101 6.92 -5.16 12.52
C ILE A 101 7.66 -3.82 12.74
N GLU A 102 8.85 -3.88 13.32
CA GLU A 102 9.67 -2.69 13.59
C GLU A 102 10.14 -2.00 12.30
N GLN A 103 10.45 -2.78 11.27
CA GLN A 103 10.80 -2.23 9.95
C GLN A 103 9.63 -1.52 9.29
N ASN A 104 8.42 -2.07 9.37
CA ASN A 104 7.20 -1.44 8.88
C ASN A 104 6.96 -0.09 9.59
N LYS A 105 7.03 -0.09 10.91
CA LYS A 105 6.89 1.13 11.73
C LYS A 105 7.96 2.17 11.41
N LYS A 106 9.22 1.74 11.21
CA LYS A 106 10.33 2.63 10.82
C LYS A 106 10.08 3.25 9.45
N ALA A 107 9.66 2.48 8.46
CA ALA A 107 9.42 2.99 7.10
C ALA A 107 8.31 4.06 7.09
N ILE A 108 7.21 3.83 7.79
CA ILE A 108 6.10 4.81 7.94
C ILE A 108 6.61 6.11 8.56
N ARG A 109 7.42 6.01 9.64
CA ARG A 109 8.02 7.18 10.28
C ARG A 109 8.92 7.97 9.34
N LEU A 110 9.80 7.29 8.58
CA LEU A 110 10.72 7.93 7.63
C LEU A 110 9.97 8.69 6.52
N LEU A 111 8.92 8.11 5.97
CA LEU A 111 8.08 8.77 4.97
C LEU A 111 7.42 10.04 5.54
N ARG A 112 6.86 9.96 6.75
CA ARG A 112 6.28 11.11 7.44
C ARG A 112 7.31 12.21 7.69
N GLU A 113 8.51 11.87 8.19
CA GLU A 113 9.61 12.82 8.41
C GLU A 113 10.04 13.51 7.11
N ALA A 114 9.92 12.81 5.99
CA ALA A 114 10.17 13.37 4.64
C ALA A 114 9.00 14.20 4.08
N GLY A 115 7.87 14.32 4.78
CA GLY A 115 6.67 15.01 4.32
C GLY A 115 5.94 14.28 3.18
N ILE A 116 5.97 12.95 3.21
CA ILE A 116 5.31 12.07 2.23
C ILE A 116 4.15 11.37 2.93
N VAL A 117 2.95 11.52 2.37
CA VAL A 117 1.72 10.85 2.83
C VAL A 117 1.88 9.34 2.67
N THR A 118 1.61 8.61 3.73
CA THR A 118 1.78 7.15 3.77
C THR A 118 0.44 6.45 3.88
N GLU A 119 0.17 5.55 2.94
CA GLU A 119 -0.90 4.57 3.03
C GLU A 119 -0.33 3.21 3.39
N ALA A 120 -0.68 2.67 4.57
CA ALA A 120 -0.29 1.32 4.97
C ALA A 120 -1.36 0.31 4.53
N GLN A 121 -0.94 -0.72 3.82
CA GLN A 121 -1.83 -1.78 3.34
C GLN A 121 -1.74 -3.02 4.24
N PHE A 122 -2.88 -3.46 4.76
CA PHE A 122 -3.03 -4.67 5.56
C PHE A 122 -3.90 -5.68 4.82
N ILE A 123 -3.54 -6.95 4.87
CA ILE A 123 -4.35 -8.06 4.36
C ILE A 123 -5.12 -8.66 5.53
N VAL A 124 -6.43 -8.80 5.37
CA VAL A 124 -7.35 -9.38 6.36
C VAL A 124 -8.28 -10.41 5.72
N GLY A 125 -8.91 -11.25 6.55
CA GLY A 125 -9.86 -12.26 6.07
C GLY A 125 -9.19 -13.53 5.57
N LEU A 126 -8.02 -13.88 6.12
CA LEU A 126 -7.44 -15.22 5.93
C LEU A 126 -8.33 -16.28 6.59
N GLU A 127 -8.11 -17.56 6.25
CA GLU A 127 -8.88 -18.67 6.80
C GLU A 127 -8.86 -18.74 8.34
N ASN A 128 -7.75 -18.35 8.96
CA ASN A 128 -7.58 -18.33 10.42
C ASN A 128 -7.88 -16.95 11.05
N GLU A 129 -8.52 -16.05 10.33
CA GLU A 129 -8.90 -14.74 10.86
C GLU A 129 -9.95 -14.87 11.96
N THR A 130 -9.75 -14.16 13.05
CA THR A 130 -10.69 -14.06 14.18
C THR A 130 -11.00 -12.59 14.50
N ALA A 131 -11.97 -12.38 15.38
CA ALA A 131 -12.28 -11.04 15.87
C ALA A 131 -11.08 -10.39 16.58
N GLU A 132 -10.33 -11.20 17.33
CA GLU A 132 -9.13 -10.78 18.06
C GLU A 132 -8.02 -10.38 17.11
N THR A 133 -7.73 -11.17 16.06
CA THR A 133 -6.67 -10.83 15.09
C THR A 133 -7.00 -9.61 14.25
N LEU A 134 -8.28 -9.37 13.96
CA LEU A 134 -8.73 -8.13 13.32
C LEU A 134 -8.52 -6.90 14.24
N GLU A 135 -8.82 -7.05 15.54
CA GLU A 135 -8.58 -5.99 16.52
C GLU A 135 -7.08 -5.72 16.71
N GLU A 136 -6.24 -6.76 16.79
CA GLU A 136 -4.78 -6.64 16.84
C GLU A 136 -4.25 -5.85 15.63
N THR A 137 -4.71 -6.20 14.42
CA THR A 137 -4.34 -5.47 13.19
C THR A 137 -4.74 -4.00 13.25
N TYR A 138 -5.93 -3.70 13.78
CA TYR A 138 -6.38 -2.33 13.98
C TYR A 138 -5.51 -1.57 14.98
N GLN A 139 -5.19 -2.18 16.15
CA GLN A 139 -4.36 -1.53 17.17
C GLN A 139 -2.94 -1.25 16.65
N MET A 140 -2.37 -2.13 15.85
CA MET A 140 -1.08 -1.88 15.21
C MET A 140 -1.14 -0.76 14.17
N ALA A 141 -2.19 -0.71 13.35
CA ALA A 141 -2.39 0.42 12.44
C ALA A 141 -2.46 1.75 13.20
N ARG A 142 -3.09 1.76 14.37
CA ARG A 142 -3.10 2.94 15.25
C ARG A 142 -1.73 3.27 15.82
N ASP A 143 -0.97 2.27 16.29
CA ASP A 143 0.36 2.46 16.86
C ASP A 143 1.36 2.96 15.82
N TRP A 144 1.32 2.42 14.62
CA TRP A 144 2.17 2.88 13.51
C TRP A 144 1.75 4.24 12.98
N ASN A 145 0.47 4.57 13.11
CA ASN A 145 -0.13 5.84 12.74
C ASN A 145 0.21 6.30 11.30
N PRO A 146 0.05 5.47 10.24
CA PRO A 146 0.15 5.95 8.86
C PRO A 146 -0.91 7.03 8.59
N ASP A 147 -0.77 7.81 7.52
CA ASP A 147 -1.78 8.81 7.17
C ASP A 147 -3.09 8.17 6.74
N MET A 148 -2.99 7.08 5.99
CA MET A 148 -4.10 6.23 5.58
C MET A 148 -3.80 4.76 5.90
N ALA A 149 -4.85 4.01 6.22
CA ALA A 149 -4.78 2.56 6.38
C ALA A 149 -5.82 1.90 5.48
N ASN A 150 -5.40 0.87 4.76
CA ASN A 150 -6.25 0.07 3.89
C ASN A 150 -6.23 -1.38 4.37
N TRP A 151 -7.42 -1.94 4.66
CA TRP A 151 -7.62 -3.34 5.02
C TRP A 151 -8.19 -4.10 3.82
N ALA A 152 -7.28 -4.61 2.97
CA ALA A 152 -7.64 -5.37 1.78
C ALA A 152 -8.12 -6.77 2.14
N MET A 153 -9.28 -7.18 1.65
CA MET A 153 -9.77 -8.54 1.81
C MET A 153 -8.88 -9.52 1.07
N TYR A 154 -8.45 -10.56 1.76
CA TYR A 154 -7.67 -11.63 1.17
C TYR A 154 -8.45 -12.27 0.01
N THR A 155 -7.89 -12.16 -1.19
CA THR A 155 -8.55 -12.54 -2.44
C THR A 155 -7.67 -13.51 -3.20
N PRO A 156 -7.84 -14.84 -3.05
CA PRO A 156 -7.18 -15.80 -3.92
C PRO A 156 -7.70 -15.66 -5.34
N TRP A 157 -6.81 -15.35 -6.27
CA TRP A 157 -7.16 -15.16 -7.68
C TRP A 157 -7.29 -16.51 -8.39
N PRO A 158 -8.26 -16.69 -9.32
CA PRO A 158 -8.50 -17.97 -10.00
C PRO A 158 -7.31 -18.55 -10.77
N PHE A 159 -6.36 -17.72 -11.15
CA PHE A 159 -5.14 -18.12 -11.86
C PHE A 159 -3.94 -18.43 -10.93
N SER A 160 -4.13 -18.33 -9.59
CA SER A 160 -3.07 -18.61 -8.62
C SER A 160 -3.18 -20.03 -8.06
N ASP A 161 -2.05 -20.62 -7.66
CA ASP A 161 -2.02 -21.90 -6.95
C ASP A 161 -2.83 -21.84 -5.66
N LEU A 162 -2.82 -20.69 -5.01
CA LEU A 162 -3.56 -20.41 -3.79
C LEU A 162 -5.08 -20.57 -3.95
N PHE A 163 -5.64 -20.25 -5.11
CA PHE A 163 -7.06 -20.47 -5.40
C PHE A 163 -7.40 -21.97 -5.41
N GLN A 164 -6.47 -22.81 -5.88
CA GLN A 164 -6.66 -24.27 -5.88
C GLN A 164 -6.59 -24.84 -4.46
N GLU A 165 -5.69 -24.31 -3.63
CA GLU A 165 -5.53 -24.74 -2.23
C GLU A 165 -6.72 -24.33 -1.35
N LEU A 166 -7.30 -23.16 -1.59
CA LEU A 166 -8.35 -22.55 -0.78
C LEU A 166 -9.74 -22.61 -1.42
N GLY A 167 -9.89 -23.31 -2.55
CA GLY A 167 -11.12 -23.34 -3.33
C GLY A 167 -12.37 -23.72 -2.55
N ASP A 168 -12.24 -24.64 -1.58
CA ASP A 168 -13.34 -25.07 -0.72
C ASP A 168 -13.85 -23.98 0.23
N LYS A 169 -13.05 -22.92 0.46
CA LYS A 169 -13.40 -21.78 1.31
C LYS A 169 -13.93 -20.58 0.52
N VAL A 170 -13.80 -20.61 -0.80
CA VAL A 170 -14.33 -19.56 -1.68
C VAL A 170 -15.84 -19.76 -1.84
N GLU A 171 -16.62 -18.77 -1.49
CA GLU A 171 -18.09 -18.78 -1.57
C GLU A 171 -18.64 -17.87 -2.68
N VAL A 172 -17.80 -17.02 -3.27
CA VAL A 172 -18.19 -16.06 -4.31
C VAL A 172 -17.41 -16.35 -5.58
N PHE A 173 -18.12 -16.75 -6.64
CA PHE A 173 -17.56 -17.02 -7.98
C PHE A 173 -17.92 -15.95 -9.02
N ASP A 174 -18.46 -14.83 -8.57
CA ASP A 174 -18.66 -13.64 -9.36
C ASP A 174 -17.36 -12.81 -9.35
N PHE A 175 -16.59 -12.91 -10.43
CA PHE A 175 -15.27 -12.30 -10.53
C PHE A 175 -15.28 -10.76 -10.55
N GLU A 176 -16.41 -10.11 -10.78
CA GLU A 176 -16.55 -8.66 -10.61
C GLU A 176 -16.40 -8.23 -9.15
N LYS A 177 -16.57 -9.16 -8.21
CA LYS A 177 -16.41 -8.95 -6.77
C LYS A 177 -14.99 -9.20 -6.24
N TYR A 178 -14.05 -9.57 -7.10
CA TYR A 178 -12.63 -9.75 -6.75
C TYR A 178 -11.91 -8.40 -6.76
N ASN A 179 -12.25 -7.55 -5.81
CA ASN A 179 -11.87 -6.13 -5.76
C ASN A 179 -11.18 -5.72 -4.45
N PHE A 180 -10.73 -6.69 -3.64
CA PHE A 180 -10.11 -6.49 -2.33
C PHE A 180 -11.00 -5.82 -1.25
N VAL A 181 -12.24 -5.47 -1.58
CA VAL A 181 -13.22 -4.88 -0.63
C VAL A 181 -14.28 -5.89 -0.25
N THR A 182 -14.69 -6.73 -1.20
CA THR A 182 -15.69 -7.77 -0.97
C THR A 182 -15.03 -9.03 -0.43
N PRO A 183 -15.44 -9.55 0.75
CA PRO A 183 -14.94 -10.84 1.20
C PRO A 183 -15.50 -11.93 0.29
N ILE A 184 -14.63 -12.63 -0.42
CA ILE A 184 -15.03 -13.71 -1.35
C ILE A 184 -14.91 -15.09 -0.74
N MET A 185 -14.14 -15.22 0.33
CA MET A 185 -13.98 -16.44 1.09
C MET A 185 -14.42 -16.24 2.54
N LYS A 186 -14.65 -17.35 3.23
CA LYS A 186 -15.10 -17.39 4.61
C LYS A 186 -13.95 -17.82 5.52
N PRO A 187 -13.56 -17.01 6.52
CA PRO A 187 -12.72 -17.47 7.63
C PRO A 187 -13.41 -18.58 8.45
N ASP A 188 -12.62 -19.40 9.15
CA ASP A 188 -13.17 -20.48 9.98
C ASP A 188 -13.98 -19.96 11.18
N ALA A 189 -13.62 -18.80 11.72
CA ALA A 189 -14.18 -18.25 12.95
C ALA A 189 -15.39 -17.32 12.76
N MET A 190 -15.69 -16.88 11.53
CA MET A 190 -16.79 -15.93 11.26
C MET A 190 -17.30 -16.05 9.82
N ASP A 191 -18.52 -15.59 9.57
CA ASP A 191 -19.03 -15.49 8.21
C ASP A 191 -18.55 -14.22 7.47
N ARG A 192 -18.80 -14.15 6.16
CA ARG A 192 -18.36 -13.03 5.32
C ARG A 192 -19.02 -11.69 5.67
N ALA A 193 -20.26 -11.73 6.15
CA ALA A 193 -20.98 -10.51 6.52
C ALA A 193 -20.38 -9.92 7.81
N GLU A 194 -20.10 -10.77 8.80
CA GLU A 194 -19.42 -10.39 10.03
C GLU A 194 -18.00 -9.86 9.75
N LEU A 195 -17.23 -10.54 8.88
CA LEU A 195 -15.90 -10.07 8.47
C LEU A 195 -15.97 -8.65 7.87
N LEU A 196 -16.88 -8.44 6.93
CA LEU A 196 -17.06 -7.13 6.30
C LEU A 196 -17.44 -6.05 7.31
N ASP A 197 -18.38 -6.34 8.21
CA ASP A 197 -18.83 -5.36 9.22
C ASP A 197 -17.69 -4.97 10.16
N ARG A 198 -16.90 -5.95 10.63
CA ARG A 198 -15.72 -5.69 11.49
C ARG A 198 -14.66 -4.86 10.78
N VAL A 199 -14.35 -5.15 9.52
CA VAL A 199 -13.38 -4.38 8.74
C VAL A 199 -13.89 -2.95 8.50
N MET A 200 -15.17 -2.79 8.14
CA MET A 200 -15.79 -1.46 8.00
C MET A 200 -15.82 -0.68 9.32
N HIS A 201 -15.98 -1.38 10.45
CA HIS A 201 -15.86 -0.78 11.77
C HIS A 201 -14.43 -0.27 12.03
N ASN A 202 -13.39 -1.04 11.65
CA ASN A 202 -12.00 -0.61 11.77
C ASN A 202 -11.69 0.62 10.91
N TYR A 203 -12.19 0.68 9.66
CA TYR A 203 -12.10 1.88 8.82
C TYR A 203 -12.70 3.10 9.52
N ARG A 204 -13.95 2.99 10.01
CA ARG A 204 -14.61 4.10 10.71
C ARG A 204 -13.82 4.56 11.94
N ARG A 205 -13.40 3.62 12.79
CA ARG A 205 -12.62 3.93 14.00
C ARG A 205 -11.29 4.60 13.66
N PHE A 206 -10.59 4.14 12.63
CA PHE A 206 -9.30 4.69 12.23
C PHE A 206 -9.44 6.13 11.74
N PHE A 207 -10.30 6.37 10.77
CA PHE A 207 -10.41 7.69 10.14
C PHE A 207 -11.16 8.71 11.02
N MET A 208 -12.14 8.30 11.79
CA MET A 208 -12.84 9.22 12.70
C MET A 208 -12.02 9.64 13.92
N ASN A 209 -11.04 8.83 14.32
CA ASN A 209 -10.14 9.15 15.43
C ASN A 209 -8.88 9.93 14.99
N LYS A 210 -8.68 10.13 13.69
CA LYS A 210 -7.65 11.03 13.18
C LYS A 210 -8.14 12.46 13.32
N THR A 211 -7.49 13.22 14.17
CA THR A 211 -7.69 14.68 14.22
C THR A 211 -7.09 15.26 12.94
N PHE A 212 -7.91 15.91 12.12
CA PHE A 212 -7.52 16.62 10.90
C PHE A 212 -6.53 17.79 11.13
N PHE A 213 -6.06 17.99 12.36
CA PHE A 213 -5.26 19.12 12.79
C PHE A 213 -3.81 18.73 13.18
N GLN A 214 -3.31 17.58 12.77
CA GLN A 214 -1.93 17.17 13.03
C GLN A 214 -0.95 17.48 11.87
N TYR A 215 -1.37 18.30 10.90
CA TYR A 215 -0.54 18.75 9.78
C TYR A 215 -0.28 20.23 9.84
#